data_ecf17f1b5ed2ef45ca354530d3fbe1c1
#
_entry.id   ecf17f1b5ed2ef45ca354530d3fbe1c1
#
_cell.length_a   1.000
_cell.length_b   1.000
_cell.length_c   1.000
_cell.angle_alpha   90.00
_cell.angle_beta   90.00
_cell.angle_gamma   90.00
#
_symmetry.space_group_name_H-M   'P 1'
#
loop_
_entity.id
_entity.type
_entity.pdbx_description
1 polymer ?
#
loop_
_entity_poly.entity_id
_entity_poly.type
_entity_poly.pdbx_seq_one_letter_code
_entity_poly.pdbx_strand_id
1 'polypeptide(L)'
;MSFVASRSAKVESAAQGERYEPAVGFVITGVMAAGKSTVAELLAQHFERGVHVRGDVFRKMIVRGRDPITPELGDEALRQLDLRQRIAASVVNDYWRDDFTVVLQDIYAGDGLANVVGRLEISPLYVVVLAPRPDVVAQREAQREKSGYGEWDVEELCADFEEHTARIGLWLDTSEMTPEQTVDEILLRRHEARVR
;
A
#
# COMPACT_ATOMS: atom_id res chain seq x y z
N MET A 1 -21.55 23.27 -7.54
CA MET A 1 -21.84 23.80 -6.20
C MET A 1 -21.11 22.93 -5.19
N SER A 2 -20.20 23.41 -4.73
CA SER A 2 -19.18 23.58 -3.70
C SER A 2 -19.04 22.43 -2.71
N PHE A 3 -18.14 21.48 -3.05
CA PHE A 3 -17.63 20.43 -2.13
C PHE A 3 -16.60 20.95 -1.12
N VAL A 4 -16.15 22.19 -1.27
CA VAL A 4 -15.12 22.81 -0.39
C VAL A 4 -15.72 23.27 0.97
N ALA A 5 -17.03 23.45 1.06
CA ALA A 5 -17.70 23.91 2.28
C ALA A 5 -17.79 22.85 3.40
N SER A 6 -17.59 21.56 3.11
CA SER A 6 -17.72 20.47 4.09
C SER A 6 -16.57 20.40 5.09
N ARG A 7 -15.34 20.72 4.67
CA ARG A 7 -14.17 20.66 5.58
C ARG A 7 -14.18 21.75 6.65
N SER A 8 -14.59 22.98 6.31
CA SER A 8 -14.64 24.08 7.27
C SER A 8 -15.70 23.89 8.36
N ALA A 9 -16.88 23.36 8.00
CA ALA A 9 -17.97 23.13 8.96
C ALA A 9 -17.66 22.01 9.99
N LYS A 10 -16.86 21.00 9.61
CA LYS A 10 -16.47 19.92 10.53
C LYS A 10 -15.38 20.33 11.54
N VAL A 11 -14.53 21.30 11.19
CA VAL A 11 -13.55 21.86 12.14
C VAL A 11 -14.24 22.62 13.29
N GLU A 12 -15.40 23.22 13.04
CA GLU A 12 -16.18 23.91 14.09
C GLU A 12 -16.93 22.95 15.03
N SER A 13 -17.28 21.73 14.57
CA SER A 13 -17.91 20.70 15.42
C SER A 13 -16.94 20.03 16.39
N ALA A 14 -15.64 20.07 16.14
CA ALA A 14 -14.59 19.53 17.02
C ALA A 14 -14.49 20.25 18.40
N ALA A 15 -15.21 21.35 18.61
CA ALA A 15 -15.28 22.05 19.89
C ALA A 15 -16.04 21.26 20.98
N GLN A 16 -16.59 20.08 20.68
CA GLN A 16 -17.37 19.26 21.63
C GLN A 16 -16.65 17.98 22.09
N GLY A 17 -15.33 17.96 22.11
CA GLY A 17 -14.58 16.93 22.86
C GLY A 17 -14.20 15.64 22.08
N GLU A 18 -14.65 15.42 20.86
CA GLU A 18 -14.16 14.36 19.98
C GLU A 18 -12.88 14.83 19.28
N ARG A 19 -11.77 14.14 19.49
CA ARG A 19 -10.53 14.41 18.76
C ARG A 19 -10.72 14.00 17.31
N TYR A 20 -11.08 14.94 16.46
CA TYR A 20 -11.06 14.72 15.02
C TYR A 20 -9.62 14.53 14.55
N GLU A 21 -9.24 13.29 14.24
CA GLU A 21 -8.00 13.04 13.54
C GLU A 21 -8.24 13.24 12.03
N PRO A 22 -7.49 14.15 11.39
CA PRO A 22 -7.66 14.38 9.97
C PRO A 22 -7.32 13.09 9.19
N ALA A 23 -8.09 12.82 8.14
CA ALA A 23 -7.86 11.67 7.27
C ALA A 23 -6.46 11.73 6.65
N VAL A 24 -5.73 10.63 6.73
CA VAL A 24 -4.37 10.46 6.21
C VAL A 24 -4.32 9.32 5.19
N GLY A 25 -3.21 9.20 4.47
CA GLY A 25 -2.99 8.06 3.59
C GLY A 25 -1.72 7.31 3.91
N PHE A 26 -1.81 5.99 3.75
CA PHE A 26 -0.68 5.09 3.81
C PHE A 26 -0.57 4.31 2.51
N VAL A 27 0.65 4.13 2.03
CA VAL A 27 1.00 3.17 0.97
C VAL A 27 1.86 2.08 1.62
N ILE A 28 1.36 0.85 1.60
CA ILE A 28 2.07 -0.33 2.11
C ILE A 28 2.53 -1.16 0.91
N THR A 29 3.83 -1.32 0.73
CA THR A 29 4.42 -2.11 -0.36
C THR A 29 5.48 -3.09 0.16
N GLY A 30 6.07 -3.86 -0.74
CA GLY A 30 7.04 -4.92 -0.48
C GLY A 30 6.80 -6.11 -1.40
N VAL A 31 7.68 -7.10 -1.39
CA VAL A 31 7.58 -8.32 -2.20
C VAL A 31 6.37 -9.19 -1.82
N MET A 32 6.05 -10.20 -2.63
CA MET A 32 5.05 -11.21 -2.25
C MET A 32 5.42 -11.85 -0.91
N ALA A 33 4.44 -12.30 -0.15
CA ALA A 33 4.61 -12.86 1.21
C ALA A 33 5.26 -11.96 2.27
N ALA A 34 5.55 -10.67 1.98
CA ALA A 34 6.05 -9.71 2.98
C ALA A 34 5.05 -9.36 4.11
N GLY A 35 3.79 -9.82 4.02
CA GLY A 35 2.77 -9.54 5.06
C GLY A 35 1.88 -8.34 4.80
N LYS A 36 2.02 -7.68 3.65
CA LYS A 36 1.32 -6.41 3.30
C LYS A 36 -0.17 -6.40 3.57
N SER A 37 -0.89 -7.44 3.12
CA SER A 37 -2.36 -7.45 3.21
C SER A 37 -2.85 -7.51 4.65
N THR A 38 -2.16 -8.27 5.50
CA THR A 38 -2.51 -8.38 6.94
C THR A 38 -2.18 -7.08 7.67
N VAL A 39 -0.99 -6.53 7.44
CA VAL A 39 -0.57 -5.27 8.06
C VAL A 39 -1.47 -4.11 7.61
N ALA A 40 -1.78 -4.02 6.33
CA ALA A 40 -2.65 -2.96 5.80
C ALA A 40 -4.08 -3.03 6.35
N GLU A 41 -4.63 -4.23 6.52
CA GLU A 41 -5.93 -4.45 7.13
C GLU A 41 -5.95 -4.00 8.59
N LEU A 42 -4.98 -4.45 9.39
CA LEU A 42 -4.86 -4.07 10.80
C LEU A 42 -4.62 -2.56 10.97
N LEU A 43 -3.77 -1.98 10.11
CA LEU A 43 -3.52 -0.54 10.13
C LEU A 43 -4.79 0.25 9.78
N ALA A 44 -5.58 -0.20 8.80
CA ALA A 44 -6.85 0.46 8.48
C ALA A 44 -7.86 0.37 9.64
N GLN A 45 -7.91 -0.77 10.35
CA GLN A 45 -8.77 -0.98 11.52
C GLN A 45 -8.38 -0.11 12.73
N HIS A 46 -7.15 0.40 12.77
CA HIS A 46 -6.69 1.31 13.83
C HIS A 46 -7.44 2.66 13.81
N PHE A 47 -7.99 3.06 12.68
CA PHE A 47 -8.66 4.35 12.51
C PHE A 47 -10.18 4.18 12.55
N GLU A 48 -10.88 5.13 13.17
CA GLU A 48 -12.36 5.12 13.24
C GLU A 48 -13.00 5.04 11.84
N ARG A 49 -12.42 5.76 10.86
CA ARG A 49 -12.83 5.76 9.46
C ARG A 49 -11.68 5.27 8.59
N GLY A 50 -11.39 3.98 8.66
CA GLY A 50 -10.30 3.34 7.92
C GLY A 50 -10.79 2.57 6.69
N VAL A 51 -10.06 2.67 5.58
CA VAL A 51 -10.31 1.91 4.35
C VAL A 51 -9.03 1.21 3.88
N HIS A 52 -9.12 -0.09 3.66
CA HIS A 52 -8.04 -0.87 3.05
C HIS A 52 -8.30 -1.08 1.55
N VAL A 53 -7.52 -0.43 0.69
CA VAL A 53 -7.59 -0.58 -0.76
C VAL A 53 -6.51 -1.56 -1.23
N ARG A 54 -6.95 -2.69 -1.76
CA ARG A 54 -6.09 -3.75 -2.31
C ARG A 54 -5.93 -3.57 -3.81
N GLY A 55 -4.75 -3.14 -4.27
CA GLY A 55 -4.53 -2.86 -5.69
C GLY A 55 -4.67 -4.09 -6.59
N ASP A 56 -4.33 -5.29 -6.10
CA ASP A 56 -4.42 -6.54 -6.87
C ASP A 56 -5.86 -6.92 -7.28
N VAL A 57 -6.87 -6.41 -6.59
CA VAL A 57 -8.29 -6.64 -6.90
C VAL A 57 -8.64 -6.10 -8.26
N PHE A 58 -8.16 -4.90 -8.64
CA PHE A 58 -8.51 -4.26 -9.90
C PHE A 58 -8.04 -5.07 -11.13
N ARG A 59 -6.88 -5.72 -11.03
CA ARG A 59 -6.42 -6.62 -12.10
C ARG A 59 -7.25 -7.91 -12.15
N LYS A 60 -7.68 -8.44 -11.01
CA LYS A 60 -8.52 -9.64 -10.93
C LYS A 60 -9.91 -9.41 -11.54
N MET A 61 -10.38 -8.16 -11.63
CA MET A 61 -11.64 -7.79 -12.31
C MET A 61 -11.57 -7.99 -13.83
N ILE A 62 -10.39 -8.11 -14.43
CA ILE A 62 -10.26 -8.42 -15.86
C ILE A 62 -10.62 -9.89 -16.06
N VAL A 63 -11.83 -10.15 -16.54
CA VAL A 63 -12.37 -11.51 -16.71
C VAL A 63 -11.81 -12.17 -17.99
N ARG A 64 -11.58 -11.38 -19.04
CA ARG A 64 -11.03 -11.84 -20.33
C ARG A 64 -9.99 -10.84 -20.85
N GLY A 65 -8.88 -11.34 -21.41
CA GLY A 65 -7.79 -10.49 -21.90
C GLY A 65 -6.83 -10.03 -20.81
N ARG A 66 -6.86 -10.66 -19.62
CA ARG A 66 -5.87 -10.44 -18.57
C ARG A 66 -4.55 -11.07 -18.97
N ASP A 67 -3.52 -10.25 -19.13
CA ASP A 67 -2.18 -10.70 -19.49
C ASP A 67 -1.43 -11.31 -18.30
N PRO A 68 -0.68 -12.41 -18.43
CA PRO A 68 0.10 -12.97 -17.33
C PRO A 68 1.18 -12.00 -16.85
N ILE A 69 1.51 -12.05 -15.57
CA ILE A 69 2.70 -11.38 -15.01
C ILE A 69 3.78 -12.44 -14.89
N THR A 70 4.74 -12.37 -15.79
CA THR A 70 5.92 -13.25 -15.88
C THR A 70 7.18 -12.43 -15.60
N PRO A 71 8.35 -13.06 -15.38
CA PRO A 71 9.62 -12.32 -15.26
C PRO A 71 9.87 -11.38 -16.43
N GLU A 72 9.51 -11.79 -17.64
CA GLU A 72 9.56 -10.97 -18.85
C GLU A 72 8.19 -10.33 -19.08
N LEU A 73 7.99 -9.10 -18.57
CA LEU A 73 6.75 -8.35 -18.75
C LEU A 73 6.63 -7.83 -20.19
N GLY A 74 5.60 -8.28 -20.91
CA GLY A 74 5.23 -7.71 -22.20
C GLY A 74 4.53 -6.35 -22.06
N ASP A 75 4.44 -5.61 -23.18
CA ASP A 75 3.83 -4.27 -23.23
C ASP A 75 2.39 -4.26 -22.70
N GLU A 76 1.60 -5.31 -22.99
CA GLU A 76 0.22 -5.41 -22.52
C GLU A 76 0.15 -5.62 -21.00
N ALA A 77 1.04 -6.45 -20.42
CA ALA A 77 1.14 -6.63 -18.97
C ALA A 77 1.49 -5.31 -18.27
N LEU A 78 2.44 -4.56 -18.83
CA LEU A 78 2.83 -3.22 -18.33
C LEU A 78 1.67 -2.23 -18.39
N ARG A 79 0.93 -2.19 -19.51
CA ARG A 79 -0.27 -1.34 -19.65
C ARG A 79 -1.34 -1.69 -18.62
N GLN A 80 -1.58 -2.98 -18.36
CA GLN A 80 -2.56 -3.44 -17.36
C GLN A 80 -2.10 -3.14 -15.93
N LEU A 81 -0.79 -3.19 -15.65
CA LEU A 81 -0.23 -2.76 -14.37
C LEU A 81 -0.43 -1.25 -14.15
N ASP A 82 -0.16 -0.43 -15.17
CA ASP A 82 -0.42 1.01 -15.10
C ASP A 82 -1.91 1.33 -14.92
N LEU A 83 -2.79 0.66 -15.67
CA LEU A 83 -4.24 0.79 -15.50
C LEU A 83 -4.69 0.46 -14.07
N ARG A 84 -4.19 -0.64 -13.50
CA ARG A 84 -4.45 -1.04 -12.11
C ARG A 84 -4.04 0.06 -11.13
N GLN A 85 -2.84 0.62 -11.28
CA GLN A 85 -2.34 1.69 -10.40
C GLN A 85 -3.19 2.96 -10.51
N ARG A 86 -3.61 3.35 -11.73
CA ARG A 86 -4.47 4.52 -11.93
C ARG A 86 -5.84 4.34 -11.28
N ILE A 87 -6.46 3.16 -11.44
CA ILE A 87 -7.76 2.87 -10.82
C ILE A 87 -7.62 2.88 -9.30
N ALA A 88 -6.59 2.22 -8.75
CA ALA A 88 -6.34 2.19 -7.31
C ALA A 88 -6.16 3.61 -6.75
N ALA A 89 -5.35 4.44 -7.40
CA ALA A 89 -5.14 5.83 -6.98
C ALA A 89 -6.44 6.66 -7.02
N SER A 90 -7.29 6.48 -8.04
CA SER A 90 -8.59 7.15 -8.12
C SER A 90 -9.50 6.78 -6.94
N VAL A 91 -9.63 5.48 -6.66
CA VAL A 91 -10.44 4.97 -5.53
C VAL A 91 -9.91 5.50 -4.20
N VAL A 92 -8.59 5.49 -4.01
CA VAL A 92 -7.93 6.00 -2.80
C VAL A 92 -8.22 7.49 -2.61
N ASN A 93 -8.05 8.29 -3.67
CA ASN A 93 -8.30 9.74 -3.60
C ASN A 93 -9.77 10.04 -3.29
N ASP A 94 -10.72 9.25 -3.82
CA ASP A 94 -12.15 9.45 -3.59
C ASP A 94 -12.52 9.16 -2.12
N TYR A 95 -12.04 8.05 -1.54
CA TYR A 95 -12.25 7.77 -0.11
C TYR A 95 -11.62 8.83 0.80
N TRP A 96 -10.40 9.28 0.46
CA TRP A 96 -9.74 10.31 1.25
C TRP A 96 -10.47 11.66 1.21
N ARG A 97 -11.02 12.05 0.05
CA ARG A 97 -11.83 13.27 -0.08
C ARG A 97 -13.11 13.21 0.75
N ASP A 98 -13.60 12.00 1.04
CA ASP A 98 -14.76 11.75 1.91
C ASP A 98 -14.36 11.47 3.37
N ASP A 99 -13.20 11.97 3.80
CA ASP A 99 -12.66 11.93 5.18
C ASP A 99 -12.39 10.52 5.71
N PHE A 100 -12.04 9.55 4.86
CA PHE A 100 -11.49 8.26 5.30
C PHE A 100 -9.97 8.28 5.34
N THR A 101 -9.37 7.72 6.39
CA THR A 101 -7.96 7.31 6.35
C THR A 101 -7.84 6.10 5.43
N VAL A 102 -6.96 6.19 4.44
CA VAL A 102 -6.84 5.14 3.41
C VAL A 102 -5.50 4.45 3.50
N VAL A 103 -5.53 3.12 3.53
CA VAL A 103 -4.35 2.27 3.44
C VAL A 103 -4.36 1.55 2.09
N LEU A 104 -3.56 2.03 1.16
CA LEU A 104 -3.36 1.41 -0.15
C LEU A 104 -2.27 0.35 -0.05
N GLN A 105 -2.58 -0.87 -0.49
CA GLN A 105 -1.64 -1.98 -0.48
C GLN A 105 -1.51 -2.62 -1.86
N ASP A 106 -0.26 -2.72 -2.34
CA ASP A 106 0.11 -3.47 -3.54
C ASP A 106 1.62 -3.77 -3.58
N ILE A 107 2.10 -4.40 -4.66
CA ILE A 107 3.51 -4.49 -4.99
C ILE A 107 3.84 -3.32 -5.92
N TYR A 108 4.65 -2.39 -5.44
CA TYR A 108 5.17 -1.25 -6.20
C TYR A 108 6.69 -1.36 -6.26
N ALA A 109 7.20 -2.05 -7.29
CA ALA A 109 8.62 -2.22 -7.54
C ALA A 109 9.16 -1.14 -8.48
N GLY A 110 10.45 -0.89 -8.43
CA GLY A 110 11.13 0.06 -9.31
C GLY A 110 10.50 1.46 -9.26
N ASP A 111 10.27 2.06 -10.42
CA ASP A 111 9.61 3.36 -10.57
C ASP A 111 8.12 3.34 -10.16
N GLY A 112 7.53 2.15 -10.02
CA GLY A 112 6.11 2.00 -9.66
C GLY A 112 5.76 2.65 -8.33
N LEU A 113 6.68 2.66 -7.35
CA LEU A 113 6.47 3.32 -6.06
C LEU A 113 6.40 4.85 -6.20
N ALA A 114 7.33 5.45 -6.93
CA ALA A 114 7.33 6.89 -7.18
C ALA A 114 6.09 7.31 -8.00
N ASN A 115 5.73 6.49 -8.99
CA ASN A 115 4.58 6.73 -9.86
C ASN A 115 3.25 6.72 -9.08
N VAL A 116 3.03 5.74 -8.18
CA VAL A 116 1.80 5.72 -7.38
C VAL A 116 1.75 6.87 -6.39
N VAL A 117 2.86 7.21 -5.72
CA VAL A 117 2.95 8.37 -4.82
C VAL A 117 2.60 9.66 -5.53
N GLY A 118 3.07 9.83 -6.79
CA GLY A 118 2.75 10.99 -7.63
C GLY A 118 1.27 11.12 -8.01
N ARG A 119 0.52 10.00 -8.05
CA ARG A 119 -0.92 9.96 -8.39
C ARG A 119 -1.85 10.22 -7.21
N LEU A 120 -1.34 10.10 -5.98
CA LEU A 120 -2.14 10.33 -4.78
C LEU A 120 -2.17 11.82 -4.44
N GLU A 121 -3.38 12.34 -4.16
CA GLU A 121 -3.61 13.73 -3.77
C GLU A 121 -3.55 13.94 -2.25
N ILE A 122 -3.37 12.87 -1.51
CA ILE A 122 -3.44 12.79 -0.05
C ILE A 122 -2.32 13.59 0.63
N SER A 123 -2.70 14.32 1.66
CA SER A 123 -1.76 14.96 2.58
C SER A 123 -2.37 15.01 3.99
N PRO A 124 -1.69 14.46 5.01
CA PRO A 124 -0.38 13.81 4.97
C PRO A 124 -0.43 12.42 4.32
N LEU A 125 0.66 12.05 3.61
CA LEU A 125 0.86 10.74 2.98
C LEU A 125 2.10 10.07 3.56
N TYR A 126 1.95 8.79 3.91
CA TYR A 126 2.99 7.95 4.47
C TYR A 126 3.25 6.75 3.57
N VAL A 127 4.52 6.41 3.36
CA VAL A 127 4.93 5.23 2.57
C VAL A 127 5.71 4.29 3.47
N VAL A 128 5.33 3.03 3.48
CA VAL A 128 6.01 1.97 4.22
C VAL A 128 6.31 0.81 3.29
N VAL A 129 7.57 0.42 3.24
CA VAL A 129 8.05 -0.76 2.53
C VAL A 129 8.33 -1.85 3.57
N LEU A 130 7.57 -2.93 3.51
CA LEU A 130 7.84 -4.12 4.33
C LEU A 130 8.95 -4.92 3.66
N ALA A 131 10.09 -4.99 4.30
CA ALA A 131 11.32 -5.60 3.79
C ALA A 131 11.83 -6.70 4.73
N PRO A 132 11.07 -7.79 4.96
CA PRO A 132 11.59 -8.93 5.70
C PRO A 132 12.71 -9.62 4.92
N ARG A 133 13.61 -10.31 5.63
CA ARG A 133 14.70 -11.07 5.01
C ARG A 133 14.16 -12.13 4.03
N PRO A 134 14.91 -12.44 2.96
CA PRO A 134 14.48 -13.42 1.94
C PRO A 134 14.14 -14.80 2.51
N ASP A 135 14.87 -15.31 3.50
CA ASP A 135 14.60 -16.59 4.17
C ASP A 135 13.22 -16.60 4.85
N VAL A 136 12.85 -15.48 5.50
CA VAL A 136 11.53 -15.30 6.12
C VAL A 136 10.43 -15.20 5.07
N VAL A 137 10.68 -14.51 3.96
CA VAL A 137 9.75 -14.45 2.82
C VAL A 137 9.50 -15.84 2.26
N ALA A 138 10.56 -16.62 2.01
CA ALA A 138 10.46 -18.00 1.51
C ALA A 138 9.68 -18.90 2.48
N GLN A 139 9.94 -18.79 3.78
CA GLN A 139 9.20 -19.54 4.80
C GLN A 139 7.70 -19.18 4.81
N ARG A 140 7.37 -17.88 4.75
CA ARG A 140 5.98 -17.40 4.71
C ARG A 140 5.26 -17.84 3.44
N GLU A 141 5.96 -17.82 2.29
CA GLU A 141 5.40 -18.29 1.02
C GLU A 141 5.11 -19.78 1.04
N ALA A 142 6.02 -20.60 1.59
CA ALA A 142 5.82 -22.06 1.71
C ALA A 142 4.60 -22.44 2.58
N GLN A 143 4.17 -21.57 3.49
CA GLN A 143 3.00 -21.77 4.35
C GLN A 143 1.68 -21.34 3.69
N ARG A 144 1.72 -20.74 2.49
CA ARG A 144 0.51 -20.29 1.79
C ARG A 144 -0.12 -21.43 1.01
N GLU A 145 -1.45 -21.49 1.01
CA GLU A 145 -2.21 -22.45 0.20
C GLU A 145 -2.02 -22.25 -1.32
N LYS A 146 -1.67 -21.03 -1.74
CA LYS A 146 -1.43 -20.68 -3.14
C LYS A 146 -0.07 -20.01 -3.26
N SER A 147 0.82 -20.58 -4.04
CA SER A 147 2.08 -19.94 -4.40
C SER A 147 1.82 -18.63 -5.17
N GLY A 148 2.50 -17.57 -4.73
CA GLY A 148 2.47 -16.27 -5.40
C GLY A 148 3.65 -16.07 -6.35
N TYR A 149 4.74 -16.82 -6.14
CA TYR A 149 5.98 -16.65 -6.88
C TYR A 149 5.99 -17.35 -8.24
N GLY A 150 5.27 -18.51 -8.40
CA GLY A 150 5.25 -19.23 -9.65
C GLY A 150 6.65 -19.63 -10.12
N GLU A 151 7.12 -19.01 -11.19
CA GLU A 151 8.46 -19.23 -11.79
C GLU A 151 9.55 -18.30 -11.21
N TRP A 152 9.17 -17.38 -10.30
CA TRP A 152 10.11 -16.43 -9.70
C TRP A 152 10.93 -17.08 -8.58
N ASP A 153 12.23 -16.81 -8.55
CA ASP A 153 13.06 -17.08 -7.39
C ASP A 153 12.83 -16.01 -6.32
N VAL A 154 12.69 -16.45 -5.05
CA VAL A 154 12.37 -15.55 -3.93
C VAL A 154 13.54 -14.62 -3.63
N GLU A 155 14.77 -15.15 -3.63
CA GLU A 155 15.97 -14.37 -3.27
C GLU A 155 16.26 -13.34 -4.37
N GLU A 156 16.17 -13.76 -5.65
CA GLU A 156 16.34 -12.86 -6.79
C GLU A 156 15.31 -11.73 -6.79
N LEU A 157 14.03 -12.05 -6.55
CA LEU A 157 12.98 -11.04 -6.52
C LEU A 157 13.13 -10.07 -5.34
N CYS A 158 13.56 -10.54 -4.17
CA CYS A 158 13.85 -9.68 -3.03
C CYS A 158 15.01 -8.74 -3.31
N ALA A 159 16.08 -9.26 -3.91
CA ALA A 159 17.26 -8.47 -4.27
C ALA A 159 16.92 -7.40 -5.33
N ASP A 160 16.22 -7.80 -6.40
CA ASP A 160 15.76 -6.90 -7.46
C ASP A 160 14.85 -5.79 -6.91
N PHE A 161 13.90 -6.17 -6.05
CA PHE A 161 13.00 -5.20 -5.42
C PHE A 161 13.79 -4.20 -4.56
N GLU A 162 14.77 -4.66 -3.79
CA GLU A 162 15.56 -3.80 -2.92
C GLU A 162 16.50 -2.87 -3.69
N GLU A 163 17.12 -3.37 -4.76
CA GLU A 163 18.10 -2.63 -5.58
C GLU A 163 17.41 -1.56 -6.44
N HIS A 164 16.28 -1.90 -7.06
CA HIS A 164 15.67 -1.06 -8.08
C HIS A 164 14.51 -0.21 -7.58
N THR A 165 13.95 -0.48 -6.39
CA THR A 165 12.85 0.32 -5.86
C THR A 165 13.35 1.59 -5.17
N ALA A 166 12.76 2.74 -5.53
CA ALA A 166 13.11 4.03 -4.95
C ALA A 166 13.00 4.03 -3.41
N ARG A 167 14.02 4.54 -2.73
CA ARG A 167 14.08 4.64 -1.25
C ARG A 167 13.17 5.76 -0.73
N ILE A 168 11.86 5.59 -0.90
CA ILE A 168 10.80 6.52 -0.47
C ILE A 168 10.17 6.00 0.81
N GLY A 169 10.05 6.85 1.84
CA GLY A 169 9.41 6.53 3.11
C GLY A 169 10.19 5.59 4.01
N LEU A 170 9.48 4.90 4.89
CA LEU A 170 10.04 3.98 5.89
C LEU A 170 10.23 2.58 5.28
N TRP A 171 11.46 2.10 5.24
CA TRP A 171 11.79 0.70 4.95
C TRP A 171 11.93 -0.06 6.26
N LEU A 172 11.05 -1.04 6.49
CA LEU A 172 10.92 -1.73 7.76
C LEU A 172 11.22 -3.22 7.61
N ASP A 173 12.28 -3.69 8.27
CA ASP A 173 12.52 -5.13 8.41
C ASP A 173 11.49 -5.72 9.38
N THR A 174 10.61 -6.57 8.86
CA THR A 174 9.54 -7.22 9.62
C THR A 174 9.79 -8.70 9.86
N SER A 175 11.05 -9.13 9.78
CA SER A 175 11.43 -10.54 9.90
C SER A 175 11.01 -11.15 11.22
N GLU A 176 11.21 -10.42 12.32
CA GLU A 176 10.96 -10.87 13.69
C GLU A 176 9.67 -10.27 14.29
N MET A 177 8.86 -9.57 13.49
CA MET A 177 7.67 -8.88 13.95
C MET A 177 6.40 -9.67 13.64
N THR A 178 5.44 -9.65 14.58
CA THR A 178 4.05 -10.00 14.27
C THR A 178 3.40 -8.88 13.45
N PRO A 179 2.27 -9.14 12.79
CA PRO A 179 1.53 -8.08 12.09
C PRO A 179 1.14 -6.91 13.00
N GLU A 180 0.74 -7.17 14.23
CA GLU A 180 0.37 -6.16 15.24
C GLU A 180 1.58 -5.32 15.64
N GLN A 181 2.72 -5.96 15.93
CA GLN A 181 3.98 -5.26 16.22
C GLN A 181 4.43 -4.40 15.03
N THR A 182 4.20 -4.89 13.81
CA THR A 182 4.50 -4.12 12.60
C THR A 182 3.65 -2.86 12.51
N VAL A 183 2.34 -2.94 12.83
CA VAL A 183 1.47 -1.76 12.88
C VAL A 183 1.90 -0.78 13.94
N ASP A 184 2.22 -1.25 15.16
CA ASP A 184 2.70 -0.41 16.25
C ASP A 184 3.98 0.34 15.84
N GLU A 185 4.93 -0.35 15.20
CA GLU A 185 6.18 0.24 14.74
C GLU A 185 5.95 1.27 13.60
N ILE A 186 5.03 0.99 12.67
CA ILE A 186 4.63 1.95 11.63
C ILE A 186 4.07 3.24 12.25
N LEU A 187 3.19 3.12 13.24
CA LEU A 187 2.58 4.26 13.90
C LEU A 187 3.59 5.06 14.73
N LEU A 188 4.50 4.37 15.44
CA LEU A 188 5.58 4.97 16.20
C LEU A 188 6.55 5.76 15.30
N ARG A 189 6.93 5.18 14.17
CA ARG A 189 7.89 5.74 13.22
C ARG A 189 7.24 6.43 12.03
N ARG A 190 5.96 6.80 12.11
CA ARG A 190 5.23 7.44 11.00
C ARG A 190 5.91 8.71 10.47
N HIS A 191 6.69 9.39 11.30
CA HIS A 191 7.43 10.59 10.88
C HIS A 191 8.52 10.29 9.83
N GLU A 192 9.12 9.07 9.86
CA GLU A 192 10.08 8.59 8.86
C GLU A 192 9.38 8.15 7.56
N ALA A 193 8.14 7.67 7.68
CA ALA A 193 7.33 7.25 6.56
C ALA A 193 6.72 8.43 5.77
N ARG A 194 6.75 9.65 6.31
CA ARG A 194 6.06 10.81 5.72
C ARG A 194 6.75 11.27 4.44
N VAL A 195 5.98 11.36 3.35
CA VAL A 195 6.46 11.80 2.03
C VAL A 195 5.75 13.07 1.54
N ARG A 196 4.68 13.44 2.22
CA ARG A 196 3.92 14.68 1.94
C ARG A 196 3.22 15.18 3.18
#